data_acac242ecdf5753bcb572420d4004ad9
#
_entry.id   acac242ecdf5753bcb572420d4004ad9
#
_cell.length_a   1.000
_cell.length_b   1.000
_cell.length_c   1.000
_cell.angle_alpha   90.00
_cell.angle_beta   90.00
_cell.angle_gamma   90.00
#
_symmetry.space_group_name_H-M   'P 1'
#
loop_
_entity.id
_entity.type
_entity.pdbx_description
1 polymer ?
#
loop_
_entity_poly.entity_id
_entity_poly.type
_entity_poly.pdbx_seq_one_letter_code
_entity_poly.pdbx_strand_id
1 'polypeptide(L)'
;MNTLIISTFSCTFEEFEKEITENFFGCLVKDYVSDYEFVKVNDHKAHTLIHITDMDKFVTSLESDEAKEFDKRNNCKDTVYTLDLIE
;
A
#
# COMPACT_ATOMS: atom_id res chain seq x y z
N MET A 1 -2.01 -13.89 2.33
CA MET A 1 -1.39 -12.56 2.48
C MET A 1 -0.07 -12.69 3.20
N ASN A 2 0.96 -11.98 2.74
CA ASN A 2 2.29 -12.07 3.35
C ASN A 2 2.81 -10.72 3.84
N THR A 3 2.04 -9.64 3.68
CA THR A 3 2.49 -8.30 4.05
C THR A 3 1.33 -7.48 4.59
N LEU A 4 1.60 -6.69 5.63
CA LEU A 4 0.68 -5.70 6.17
C LEU A 4 1.33 -4.32 6.06
N ILE A 5 0.61 -3.36 5.50
CA ILE A 5 1.03 -1.96 5.47
C ILE A 5 0.05 -1.16 6.32
N ILE A 6 0.59 -0.44 7.30
CA ILE A 6 -0.20 0.51 8.09
C ILE A 6 0.11 1.89 7.53
N SER A 7 -0.91 2.57 7.00
CA SER A 7 -0.77 3.87 6.35
C SER A 7 -1.57 4.93 7.09
N THR A 8 -0.95 6.12 7.26
CA THR A 8 -1.64 7.33 7.72
C THR A 8 -1.49 8.41 6.66
N PHE A 9 -2.53 9.23 6.47
CA PHE A 9 -2.57 10.19 5.37
C PHE A 9 -3.49 11.36 5.70
N SER A 10 -3.34 12.48 4.98
CA SER A 10 -4.15 13.68 5.18
C SER A 10 -5.45 13.70 4.37
N CYS A 11 -5.50 12.94 3.26
CA CYS A 11 -6.73 12.77 2.49
C CYS A 11 -7.69 11.82 3.21
N THR A 12 -8.89 11.62 2.66
CA THR A 12 -9.85 10.66 3.22
C THR A 12 -9.46 9.23 2.85
N PHE A 13 -9.96 8.26 3.61
CA PHE A 13 -9.75 6.85 3.31
C PHE A 13 -10.22 6.52 1.89
N GLU A 14 -11.39 7.02 1.48
CA GLU A 14 -11.98 6.74 0.17
C GLU A 14 -11.09 7.29 -0.96
N GLU A 15 -10.51 8.47 -0.79
CA GLU A 15 -9.57 9.03 -1.76
C GLU A 15 -8.27 8.23 -1.80
N PHE A 16 -7.76 7.82 -0.63
CA PHE A 16 -6.56 6.99 -0.52
C PHE A 16 -6.78 5.64 -1.21
N GLU A 17 -7.86 4.94 -0.89
CA GLU A 17 -8.18 3.64 -1.48
C GLU A 17 -8.30 3.72 -2.99
N LYS A 18 -8.99 4.72 -3.50
CA LYS A 18 -9.16 4.91 -4.94
C LYS A 18 -7.81 5.10 -5.64
N GLU A 19 -6.98 5.99 -5.12
CA GLU A 19 -5.70 6.29 -5.74
C GLU A 19 -4.73 5.11 -5.68
N ILE A 20 -4.68 4.41 -4.55
CA ILE A 20 -3.84 3.21 -4.40
C ILE A 20 -4.32 2.11 -5.34
N THR A 21 -5.63 1.89 -5.44
CA THR A 21 -6.18 0.86 -6.32
C THR A 21 -5.89 1.18 -7.79
N GLU A 22 -6.07 2.42 -8.22
CA GLU A 22 -5.91 2.80 -9.62
C GLU A 22 -4.45 2.94 -10.04
N ASN A 23 -3.62 3.58 -9.21
CA ASN A 23 -2.25 3.97 -9.59
C ASN A 23 -1.17 3.03 -9.11
N PHE A 24 -1.38 2.31 -8.00
CA PHE A 24 -0.41 1.36 -7.49
C PHE A 24 -0.79 -0.06 -7.88
N PHE A 25 -1.89 -0.59 -7.36
CA PHE A 25 -2.27 -1.98 -7.62
C PHE A 25 -2.74 -2.20 -9.06
N GLY A 26 -3.32 -1.18 -9.69
CA GLY A 26 -3.76 -1.26 -11.08
C GLY A 26 -2.67 -0.92 -12.10
N CYS A 27 -1.51 -0.42 -11.67
CA CYS A 27 -0.47 0.05 -12.57
C CYS A 27 0.94 -0.25 -12.06
N LEU A 28 1.40 0.48 -11.03
CA LEU A 28 2.81 0.47 -10.62
C LEU A 28 3.30 -0.89 -10.12
N VAL A 29 2.51 -1.57 -9.31
CA VAL A 29 2.90 -2.85 -8.68
C VAL A 29 2.01 -4.02 -9.10
N LYS A 30 1.22 -3.87 -10.16
CA LYS A 30 0.23 -4.89 -10.53
C LYS A 30 0.84 -6.25 -10.84
N ASP A 31 2.09 -6.30 -11.31
CA ASP A 31 2.78 -7.54 -11.64
C ASP A 31 3.41 -8.21 -10.41
N TYR A 32 3.45 -7.53 -9.28
CA TYR A 32 4.12 -8.00 -8.05
C TYR A 32 3.14 -8.25 -6.91
N VAL A 33 1.87 -7.93 -7.08
CA VAL A 33 0.82 -8.10 -6.08
C VAL A 33 -0.28 -8.97 -6.68
N SER A 34 -0.52 -10.13 -6.08
CA SER A 34 -1.54 -11.06 -6.57
C SER A 34 -2.88 -10.89 -5.88
N ASP A 35 -2.90 -10.31 -4.67
CA ASP A 35 -4.14 -10.11 -3.90
C ASP A 35 -3.93 -9.02 -2.88
N TYR A 36 -5.00 -8.31 -2.51
CA TYR A 36 -4.96 -7.27 -1.49
C TYR A 36 -6.33 -7.03 -0.88
N GLU A 37 -6.33 -6.52 0.37
CA GLU A 37 -7.53 -6.10 1.08
C GLU A 37 -7.23 -4.80 1.82
N PHE A 38 -8.19 -3.87 1.78
CA PHE A 38 -8.12 -2.63 2.57
C PHE A 38 -9.02 -2.74 3.78
N VAL A 39 -8.53 -2.27 4.93
CA VAL A 39 -9.30 -2.14 6.15
C VAL A 39 -9.28 -0.68 6.58
N LYS A 40 -10.42 -0.03 6.61
CA LYS A 40 -10.55 1.35 7.09
C LYS A 40 -10.48 1.37 8.61
N VAL A 41 -9.45 2.03 9.16
CA VAL A 41 -9.36 2.24 10.61
C VAL A 41 -10.11 3.52 11.00
N ASN A 42 -9.86 4.60 10.26
CA ASN A 42 -10.59 5.86 10.33
C ASN A 42 -10.38 6.62 9.02
N ASP A 43 -10.85 7.88 8.93
CA ASP A 43 -10.76 8.65 7.68
C ASP A 43 -9.32 8.89 7.22
N HIS A 44 -8.34 8.80 8.12
CA HIS A 44 -6.94 9.13 7.84
C HIS A 44 -5.98 7.99 8.15
N LYS A 45 -6.49 6.77 8.30
CA LYS A 45 -5.66 5.61 8.60
C LYS A 45 -6.26 4.34 8.01
N ALA A 46 -5.41 3.54 7.37
CA ALA A 46 -5.81 2.26 6.77
C ALA A 46 -4.80 1.18 7.07
N HIS A 47 -5.29 -0.06 7.14
CA HIS A 47 -4.46 -1.26 7.09
C HIS A 47 -4.66 -1.90 5.73
N THR A 48 -3.56 -2.22 5.05
CA THR A 48 -3.62 -2.91 3.76
C THR A 48 -2.94 -4.25 3.90
N LEU A 49 -3.70 -5.32 3.69
CA LEU A 49 -3.18 -6.68 3.65
C LEU A 49 -2.92 -7.02 2.19
N ILE A 50 -1.72 -7.44 1.85
CA ILE A 50 -1.37 -7.75 0.47
C ILE A 50 -0.58 -9.05 0.39
N HIS A 51 -0.66 -9.70 -0.78
CA HIS A 51 0.19 -10.82 -1.13
C HIS A 51 1.16 -10.36 -2.21
N ILE A 52 2.43 -10.27 -1.86
CA ILE A 52 3.50 -9.81 -2.76
C ILE A 52 4.22 -11.02 -3.32
N THR A 53 4.32 -11.08 -4.65
CA THR A 53 4.99 -12.18 -5.36
C THR A 53 6.47 -11.91 -5.60
N ASP A 54 6.88 -10.63 -5.64
CA ASP A 54 8.28 -10.23 -5.81
C ASP A 54 8.55 -9.06 -4.86
N MET A 55 9.05 -9.37 -3.68
CA MET A 55 9.26 -8.39 -2.62
C MET A 55 10.31 -7.33 -3.01
N ASP A 56 11.39 -7.74 -3.66
CA ASP A 56 12.45 -6.81 -4.06
C ASP A 56 11.94 -5.75 -5.04
N LYS A 57 11.17 -6.18 -6.03
CA LYS A 57 10.59 -5.26 -7.00
C LYS A 57 9.51 -4.38 -6.37
N PHE A 58 8.73 -4.92 -5.44
CA PHE A 58 7.74 -4.15 -4.71
C PHE A 58 8.40 -3.03 -3.90
N VAL A 59 9.45 -3.33 -3.13
CA VAL A 59 10.18 -2.34 -2.33
C VAL A 59 10.80 -1.28 -3.23
N THR A 60 11.39 -1.68 -4.36
CA THR A 60 11.93 -0.73 -5.33
C THR A 60 10.83 0.20 -5.87
N SER A 61 9.63 -0.31 -6.10
CA SER A 61 8.50 0.50 -6.56
C SER A 61 8.08 1.56 -5.53
N LEU A 62 8.20 1.25 -4.22
CA LEU A 62 7.89 2.22 -3.16
C LEU A 62 8.89 3.38 -3.13
N GLU A 63 10.07 3.20 -3.72
CA GLU A 63 11.12 4.22 -3.82
C GLU A 63 11.03 5.01 -5.12
N SER A 64 10.05 4.71 -5.99
CA SER A 64 9.84 5.42 -7.25
C SER A 64 9.42 6.87 -7.03
N ASP A 65 9.61 7.71 -8.05
CA ASP A 65 9.19 9.11 -7.99
C ASP A 65 7.68 9.25 -7.82
N GLU A 66 6.90 8.37 -8.45
CA GLU A 66 5.45 8.36 -8.34
C GLU A 66 5.00 8.08 -6.90
N ALA A 67 5.62 7.10 -6.24
CA ALA A 67 5.30 6.76 -4.85
C ALA A 67 5.69 7.89 -3.90
N LYS A 68 6.87 8.48 -4.09
CA LYS A 68 7.33 9.60 -3.27
C LYS A 68 6.46 10.83 -3.44
N GLU A 69 6.03 11.12 -4.65
CA GLU A 69 5.13 12.25 -4.93
C GLU A 69 3.76 12.03 -4.29
N PHE A 70 3.23 10.81 -4.36
CA PHE A 70 1.98 10.45 -3.67
C PHE A 70 2.10 10.69 -2.17
N ASP A 71 3.18 10.21 -1.55
CA ASP A 71 3.41 10.36 -0.12
C ASP A 71 3.50 11.83 0.28
N LYS A 72 4.20 12.63 -0.51
CA LYS A 72 4.35 14.06 -0.27
C LYS A 72 3.01 14.81 -0.42
N ARG A 73 2.27 14.52 -1.48
CA ARG A 73 0.99 15.18 -1.78
C ARG A 73 -0.06 14.90 -0.71
N ASN A 74 -0.12 13.68 -0.21
CA ASN A 74 -1.12 13.24 0.76
C ASN A 74 -0.58 13.16 2.18
N ASN A 75 0.65 13.61 2.43
CA ASN A 75 1.32 13.48 3.72
C ASN A 75 1.23 12.04 4.24
N CYS A 76 1.45 11.08 3.35
CA CYS A 76 1.28 9.66 3.63
C CYS A 76 2.54 9.09 4.28
N LYS A 77 2.33 8.30 5.33
CA LYS A 77 3.39 7.57 6.03
C LYS A 77 2.97 6.11 6.11
N ASP A 78 3.87 5.23 5.68
CA ASP A 78 3.62 3.80 5.66
C ASP A 78 4.60 3.08 6.58
N THR A 79 4.08 2.09 7.30
CA THR A 79 4.89 1.11 8.03
C THR A 79 4.59 -0.26 7.45
N VAL A 80 5.62 -0.94 6.97
CA VAL A 80 5.47 -2.22 6.27
C VAL A 80 5.96 -3.36 7.16
N TYR A 81 5.11 -4.36 7.33
CA TYR A 81 5.42 -5.56 8.11
C TYR A 81 5.26 -6.80 7.23
N THR A 82 6.13 -7.79 7.44
CA THR A 82 5.91 -9.12 6.87
C THR A 82 5.06 -9.95 7.82
N LEU A 83 4.22 -10.83 7.26
CA LEU A 83 3.32 -11.70 8.02
C LEU A 83 3.77 -13.14 7.87
N ASP A 84 3.93 -13.83 9.00
CA ASP A 84 4.28 -15.25 9.03
C ASP A 84 3.10 -16.04 9.59
N LEU A 85 2.68 -17.06 8.87
CA LEU A 85 1.61 -17.94 9.32
C LEU A 85 2.12 -18.82 10.46
N ILE A 86 1.36 -18.85 11.55
CA ILE A 86 1.64 -19.71 12.69
C ILE A 86 0.65 -20.87 12.65
N GLU A 87 1.16 -22.08 12.56
CA GLU A 87 0.36 -23.30 12.58
C GLU A 87 0.83 -24.28 13.63
#